data_52f682f2dbcb587afec1d6129ca9e748
#
_entry.id   52f682f2dbcb587afec1d6129ca9e748
#
_cell.length_a   1.000
_cell.length_b   1.000
_cell.length_c   1.000
_cell.angle_alpha   90.00
_cell.angle_beta   90.00
_cell.angle_gamma   90.00
#
_symmetry.space_group_name_H-M   'P 1'
#
loop_
_entity.id
_entity.type
_entity.pdbx_description
1 polymer ?
#
loop_
_entity_poly.entity_id
_entity_poly.type
_entity_poly.pdbx_seq_one_letter_code
_entity_poly.pdbx_strand_id
1 'polypeptide(L)'
;EIVMHTLNMARKVGYDSVGTWEWIVTRDGQPFLMEVNTRIQVENGVSAAISRVKGKEVDLIAEQIRTGLGDPLGYTQDDITFNGVGVEYRIIAEDPDNGFSPWVGDITRFSWEEHEWCRVHTHVPPATSEHPYTIPTEFDPNLALAIIWGKDLAEVTAHGLEFLDTLRLEGHDGKGEPL
;
A
#
# COMPACT_ATOMS: atom_id res chain seq x y z
N GLU A 1 6.16 -7.86 -21.70
CA GLU A 1 5.68 -6.99 -22.79
C GLU A 1 5.28 -5.61 -22.23
N ILE A 2 4.37 -5.51 -21.26
CA ILE A 2 3.91 -4.23 -20.62
C ILE A 2 5.08 -3.39 -20.13
N VAL A 3 6.03 -3.98 -19.39
CA VAL A 3 7.22 -3.27 -18.88
C VAL A 3 8.00 -2.60 -20.00
N MET A 4 8.18 -3.28 -21.13
CA MET A 4 8.90 -2.72 -22.29
C MET A 4 8.12 -1.59 -22.95
N HIS A 5 6.80 -1.69 -23.05
CA HIS A 5 5.95 -0.61 -23.53
C HIS A 5 6.06 0.61 -22.61
N THR A 6 5.94 0.41 -21.30
CA THR A 6 6.08 1.46 -20.30
C THR A 6 7.44 2.17 -20.41
N LEU A 7 8.54 1.42 -20.44
CA LEU A 7 9.89 1.99 -20.57
C LEU A 7 10.08 2.79 -21.86
N ASN A 8 9.57 2.28 -22.98
CA ASN A 8 9.67 2.97 -24.27
C ASN A 8 8.89 4.28 -24.28
N MET A 9 7.68 4.29 -23.70
CA MET A 9 6.89 5.50 -23.56
C MET A 9 7.52 6.50 -22.61
N ALA A 10 7.98 6.06 -21.44
CA ALA A 10 8.66 6.90 -20.46
C ALA A 10 9.89 7.58 -21.07
N ARG A 11 10.72 6.83 -21.80
CA ARG A 11 11.88 7.40 -22.53
C ARG A 11 11.48 8.41 -23.60
N LYS A 12 10.41 8.11 -24.35
CA LYS A 12 9.94 8.99 -25.45
C LYS A 12 9.42 10.32 -24.95
N VAL A 13 8.82 10.38 -23.75
CA VAL A 13 8.30 11.62 -23.16
C VAL A 13 9.31 12.26 -22.19
N GLY A 14 10.47 11.65 -21.96
CA GLY A 14 11.48 12.17 -21.03
C GLY A 14 11.01 12.10 -19.57
N TYR A 15 10.27 11.03 -19.19
CA TYR A 15 9.79 10.85 -17.84
C TYR A 15 10.93 10.50 -16.88
N ASP A 16 11.13 11.29 -15.84
CA ASP A 16 12.30 11.27 -14.97
C ASP A 16 11.93 11.14 -13.47
N SER A 17 10.75 10.66 -13.15
CA SER A 17 10.29 10.51 -11.77
C SER A 17 9.62 9.17 -11.54
N VAL A 18 9.17 8.92 -10.29
CA VAL A 18 8.32 7.78 -9.98
C VAL A 18 6.90 8.01 -10.51
N GLY A 19 6.27 6.94 -10.96
CA GLY A 19 4.89 7.00 -11.43
C GLY A 19 4.30 5.62 -11.58
N THR A 20 2.97 5.57 -11.62
CA THR A 20 2.20 4.34 -11.84
C THR A 20 1.55 4.41 -13.21
N TRP A 21 1.83 3.41 -14.02
CA TRP A 21 1.32 3.27 -15.38
C TRP A 21 0.27 2.16 -15.38
N GLU A 22 -0.99 2.54 -15.51
CA GLU A 22 -2.12 1.62 -15.43
C GLU A 22 -2.47 1.03 -16.78
N TRP A 23 -2.65 -0.29 -16.81
CA TRP A 23 -2.87 -1.05 -18.03
C TRP A 23 -4.06 -1.98 -17.88
N ILE A 24 -4.92 -2.03 -18.91
CA ILE A 24 -5.87 -3.13 -19.08
C ILE A 24 -5.24 -4.16 -20.00
N VAL A 25 -5.34 -5.43 -19.61
CA VAL A 25 -4.96 -6.55 -20.46
C VAL A 25 -6.21 -7.32 -20.83
N THR A 26 -6.47 -7.45 -22.12
CA THR A 26 -7.60 -8.23 -22.62
C THR A 26 -7.37 -9.73 -22.43
N ARG A 27 -8.42 -10.53 -22.62
CA ARG A 27 -8.34 -12.00 -22.45
C ARG A 27 -7.35 -12.66 -23.43
N ASP A 28 -7.13 -12.08 -24.59
CA ASP A 28 -6.14 -12.51 -25.60
C ASP A 28 -4.74 -11.93 -25.38
N GLY A 29 -4.53 -11.25 -24.24
CA GLY A 29 -3.22 -10.77 -23.81
C GLY A 29 -2.79 -9.41 -24.38
N GLN A 30 -3.69 -8.66 -25.04
CA GLN A 30 -3.35 -7.34 -25.57
C GLN A 30 -3.37 -6.28 -24.48
N PRO A 31 -2.26 -5.54 -24.25
CA PRO A 31 -2.21 -4.47 -23.27
C PRO A 31 -2.68 -3.13 -23.83
N PHE A 32 -3.49 -2.43 -23.08
CA PHE A 32 -3.95 -1.07 -23.37
C PHE A 32 -3.60 -0.15 -22.20
N LEU A 33 -2.85 0.92 -22.45
CA LEU A 33 -2.58 1.94 -21.46
C LEU A 33 -3.88 2.67 -21.12
N MET A 34 -4.21 2.78 -19.84
CA MET A 34 -5.34 3.55 -19.34
C MET A 34 -4.92 4.96 -18.99
N GLU A 35 -4.06 5.07 -17.99
CA GLU A 35 -3.59 6.35 -17.49
C GLU A 35 -2.19 6.26 -16.88
N VAL A 36 -1.61 7.43 -16.62
CA VAL A 36 -0.34 7.57 -15.92
C VAL A 36 -0.54 8.49 -14.73
N ASN A 37 -0.39 7.94 -13.55
CA ASN A 37 -0.33 8.73 -12.31
C ASN A 37 1.12 9.17 -12.09
N THR A 38 1.40 10.47 -12.31
CA THR A 38 2.75 11.04 -12.25
C THR A 38 3.19 11.34 -10.81
N ARG A 39 2.92 10.43 -9.91
CA ARG A 39 3.20 10.49 -8.48
C ARG A 39 3.36 9.09 -7.92
N ILE A 40 3.91 9.01 -6.71
CA ILE A 40 3.82 7.78 -5.93
C ILE A 40 2.36 7.51 -5.54
N GLN A 41 1.97 6.26 -5.52
CA GLN A 41 0.64 5.84 -5.08
C GLN A 41 0.68 5.21 -3.68
N VAL A 42 -0.49 5.10 -3.05
CA VAL A 42 -0.64 4.56 -1.69
C VAL A 42 -0.08 3.14 -1.61
N GLU A 43 -0.39 2.32 -2.61
CA GLU A 43 0.00 0.90 -2.71
C GLU A 43 1.47 0.67 -3.10
N ASN A 44 2.31 1.70 -3.12
CA ASN A 44 3.75 1.56 -3.41
C ASN A 44 4.46 0.55 -2.48
N GLY A 45 3.94 0.37 -1.27
CA GLY A 45 4.46 -0.58 -0.30
C GLY A 45 4.47 -2.02 -0.79
N VAL A 46 3.47 -2.43 -1.60
CA VAL A 46 3.44 -3.76 -2.23
C VAL A 46 4.61 -3.91 -3.20
N SER A 47 4.81 -2.93 -4.08
CA SER A 47 5.94 -2.94 -5.02
C SER A 47 7.28 -2.99 -4.30
N ALA A 48 7.46 -2.19 -3.25
CA ALA A 48 8.68 -2.18 -2.44
C ALA A 48 8.94 -3.52 -1.74
N ALA A 49 7.89 -4.17 -1.20
CA ALA A 49 8.01 -5.44 -0.48
C ALA A 49 8.51 -6.58 -1.35
N ILE A 50 8.08 -6.66 -2.62
CA ILE A 50 8.44 -7.74 -3.54
C ILE A 50 9.58 -7.42 -4.50
N SER A 51 9.96 -6.14 -4.65
CA SER A 51 11.05 -5.73 -5.55
C SER A 51 12.42 -5.82 -4.88
N ARG A 52 13.41 -6.17 -5.68
CA ARG A 52 14.83 -6.12 -5.26
C ARG A 52 15.65 -5.44 -6.36
N VAL A 53 16.52 -4.54 -5.95
CA VAL A 53 17.52 -3.91 -6.83
C VAL A 53 18.89 -4.44 -6.43
N LYS A 54 19.57 -5.14 -7.34
CA LYS A 54 20.85 -5.82 -7.05
C LYS A 54 20.75 -6.72 -5.81
N GLY A 55 19.61 -7.40 -5.64
CA GLY A 55 19.34 -8.30 -4.53
C GLY A 55 18.96 -7.63 -3.20
N LYS A 56 18.88 -6.30 -3.14
CA LYS A 56 18.50 -5.54 -1.93
C LYS A 56 17.10 -4.97 -2.04
N GLU A 57 16.45 -4.75 -0.91
CA GLU A 57 15.18 -4.01 -0.85
C GLU A 57 15.34 -2.61 -1.43
N VAL A 58 14.27 -2.10 -2.01
CA VAL A 58 14.20 -0.76 -2.57
C VAL A 58 13.19 0.09 -1.81
N ASP A 59 13.60 1.30 -1.43
CA ASP A 59 12.72 2.33 -0.91
C ASP A 59 12.34 3.26 -2.07
N LEU A 60 11.14 3.09 -2.62
CA LEU A 60 10.65 3.87 -3.75
C LEU A 60 10.49 5.36 -3.44
N ILE A 61 10.22 5.71 -2.18
CA ILE A 61 10.12 7.10 -1.73
C ILE A 61 11.51 7.74 -1.72
N ALA A 62 12.50 7.03 -1.18
CA ALA A 62 13.89 7.50 -1.21
C ALA A 62 14.41 7.65 -2.65
N GLU A 63 14.07 6.71 -3.55
CA GLU A 63 14.44 6.81 -4.97
C GLU A 63 13.78 8.02 -5.66
N GLN A 64 12.52 8.31 -5.34
CA GLN A 64 11.83 9.51 -5.84
C GLN A 64 12.53 10.79 -5.38
N ILE A 65 12.91 10.87 -4.10
CA ILE A 65 13.61 12.03 -3.55
C ILE A 65 14.97 12.22 -4.23
N ARG A 66 15.74 11.15 -4.38
CA ARG A 66 17.05 11.21 -5.04
C ARG A 66 16.96 11.68 -6.49
N THR A 67 16.02 11.09 -7.27
CA THR A 67 15.81 11.51 -8.66
C THR A 67 15.34 12.95 -8.75
N GLY A 68 14.48 13.40 -7.82
CA GLY A 68 14.06 14.80 -7.73
C GLY A 68 15.21 15.77 -7.39
N LEU A 69 16.26 15.30 -6.72
CA LEU A 69 17.48 16.06 -6.47
C LEU A 69 18.49 16.02 -7.65
N GLY A 70 18.18 15.25 -8.69
CA GLY A 70 19.01 15.10 -9.89
C GLY A 70 20.00 13.94 -9.84
N ASP A 71 19.92 13.09 -8.83
CA ASP A 71 20.77 11.90 -8.73
C ASP A 71 20.33 10.83 -9.75
N PRO A 72 21.26 10.17 -10.44
CA PRO A 72 20.92 9.04 -11.29
C PRO A 72 20.52 7.82 -10.45
N LEU A 73 19.64 6.96 -10.98
CA LEU A 73 19.21 5.73 -10.30
C LEU A 73 20.37 4.78 -9.89
N GLY A 74 21.46 4.77 -10.67
CA GLY A 74 22.62 3.92 -10.39
C GLY A 74 22.41 2.42 -10.66
N TYR A 75 21.29 2.06 -11.30
CA TYR A 75 20.92 0.71 -11.71
C TYR A 75 20.07 0.74 -12.99
N THR A 76 19.93 -0.42 -13.62
CA THR A 76 19.15 -0.60 -14.84
C THR A 76 17.98 -1.56 -14.60
N GLN A 77 17.13 -1.76 -15.61
CA GLN A 77 16.04 -2.73 -15.54
C GLN A 77 16.52 -4.16 -15.28
N ASP A 78 17.70 -4.52 -15.75
CA ASP A 78 18.28 -5.87 -15.57
C ASP A 78 18.74 -6.12 -14.11
N ASP A 79 18.92 -5.07 -13.33
CA ASP A 79 19.26 -5.16 -11.90
C ASP A 79 18.04 -5.40 -11.01
N ILE A 80 16.82 -5.35 -11.59
CA ILE A 80 15.56 -5.44 -10.85
C ILE A 80 15.01 -6.86 -10.92
N THR A 81 14.69 -7.43 -9.77
CA THR A 81 14.01 -8.72 -9.64
C THR A 81 12.79 -8.60 -8.74
N PHE A 82 11.82 -9.50 -8.94
CA PHE A 82 10.63 -9.58 -8.10
C PHE A 82 10.61 -10.92 -7.37
N ASN A 83 10.35 -10.87 -6.07
CA ASN A 83 10.30 -12.05 -5.20
C ASN A 83 8.92 -12.19 -4.57
N GLY A 84 8.22 -13.26 -4.95
CA GLY A 84 6.92 -13.60 -4.37
C GLY A 84 5.77 -12.71 -4.83
N VAL A 85 4.77 -12.64 -3.97
CA VAL A 85 3.50 -11.91 -4.16
C VAL A 85 3.27 -11.02 -2.96
N GLY A 86 2.76 -9.80 -3.17
CA GLY A 86 2.37 -8.89 -2.12
C GLY A 86 0.93 -8.45 -2.27
N VAL A 87 0.28 -8.16 -1.14
CA VAL A 87 -1.08 -7.62 -1.05
C VAL A 87 -1.08 -6.48 -0.05
N GLU A 88 -1.85 -5.43 -0.33
CA GLU A 88 -2.15 -4.37 0.62
C GLU A 88 -3.58 -4.52 1.13
N TYR A 89 -3.74 -4.52 2.44
CA TYR A 89 -5.03 -4.36 3.10
C TYR A 89 -5.13 -2.92 3.61
N ARG A 90 -6.15 -2.20 3.17
CA ARG A 90 -6.48 -0.87 3.69
C ARG A 90 -7.44 -1.04 4.86
N ILE A 91 -7.02 -0.62 6.04
CA ILE A 91 -7.87 -0.61 7.23
C ILE A 91 -8.55 0.75 7.27
N ILE A 92 -9.85 0.75 7.02
CA ILE A 92 -10.64 1.97 6.78
C ILE A 92 -11.74 2.07 7.83
N ALA A 93 -11.93 3.28 8.36
CA ALA A 93 -13.04 3.57 9.28
C ALA A 93 -14.31 3.88 8.47
N GLU A 94 -15.04 2.83 8.10
CA GLU A 94 -16.30 2.91 7.36
C GLU A 94 -17.36 2.03 8.01
N ASP A 95 -18.60 2.47 7.95
CA ASP A 95 -19.76 1.75 8.46
C ASP A 95 -20.43 0.94 7.32
N PRO A 96 -20.26 -0.39 7.28
CA PRO A 96 -20.84 -1.22 6.22
C PRO A 96 -22.38 -1.27 6.28
N ASP A 97 -22.96 -1.08 7.46
CA ASP A 97 -24.41 -1.11 7.64
C ASP A 97 -25.08 0.21 7.20
N ASN A 98 -24.27 1.26 7.03
CA ASN A 98 -24.71 2.59 6.59
C ASN A 98 -24.10 2.98 5.23
N GLY A 99 -24.03 2.01 4.31
CA GLY A 99 -23.56 2.24 2.94
C GLY A 99 -22.11 2.65 2.81
N PHE A 100 -21.25 2.17 3.71
CA PHE A 100 -19.82 2.50 3.77
C PHE A 100 -19.56 3.99 3.96
N SER A 101 -20.45 4.70 4.66
CA SER A 101 -20.18 6.07 5.08
C SER A 101 -19.00 6.12 6.06
N PRO A 102 -18.22 7.20 6.08
CA PRO A 102 -17.13 7.34 7.04
C PRO A 102 -17.64 7.17 8.47
N TRP A 103 -17.03 6.26 9.22
CA TRP A 103 -17.31 6.11 10.64
C TRP A 103 -16.53 7.15 11.43
N VAL A 104 -17.20 7.82 12.35
CA VAL A 104 -16.64 8.92 13.15
C VAL A 104 -16.78 8.56 14.62
N GLY A 105 -15.67 8.58 15.34
CA GLY A 105 -15.65 8.28 16.77
C GLY A 105 -14.25 8.16 17.32
N ASP A 106 -14.18 7.54 18.48
CA ASP A 106 -12.96 7.34 19.24
C ASP A 106 -12.47 5.90 19.17
N ILE A 107 -11.26 5.69 18.66
CA ILE A 107 -10.58 4.39 18.72
C ILE A 107 -9.96 4.25 20.11
N THR A 108 -10.30 3.16 20.80
CA THR A 108 -9.79 2.83 22.12
C THR A 108 -8.78 1.69 22.11
N ARG A 109 -8.69 0.97 21.00
CA ARG A 109 -7.68 -0.06 20.77
C ARG A 109 -7.42 -0.25 19.28
N PHE A 110 -6.15 -0.24 18.92
CA PHE A 110 -5.72 -0.62 17.58
C PHE A 110 -4.40 -1.38 17.71
N SER A 111 -4.43 -2.68 17.45
CA SER A 111 -3.26 -3.55 17.62
C SER A 111 -3.35 -4.78 16.71
N TRP A 112 -2.22 -5.37 16.42
CA TRP A 112 -2.05 -6.59 15.62
C TRP A 112 -0.81 -7.36 16.13
N GLU A 113 -0.65 -8.59 15.69
CA GLU A 113 0.57 -9.34 15.90
C GLU A 113 1.61 -8.98 14.83
N GLU A 114 2.85 -8.73 15.24
CA GLU A 114 3.93 -8.39 14.31
C GLU A 114 4.53 -9.65 13.70
N HIS A 115 4.75 -9.62 12.37
CA HIS A 115 5.34 -10.73 11.62
C HIS A 115 6.38 -10.20 10.63
N GLU A 116 7.40 -11.02 10.32
CA GLU A 116 8.44 -10.66 9.34
C GLU A 116 7.91 -10.50 7.91
N TRP A 117 6.78 -11.12 7.59
CA TRP A 117 6.07 -11.05 6.31
C TRP A 117 4.98 -9.97 6.25
N CYS A 118 4.91 -9.11 7.26
CA CYS A 118 3.92 -8.03 7.37
C CYS A 118 4.59 -6.70 7.76
N ARG A 119 4.14 -5.62 7.15
CA ARG A 119 4.50 -4.26 7.55
C ARG A 119 3.25 -3.40 7.60
N VAL A 120 2.99 -2.81 8.76
CA VAL A 120 1.84 -1.92 8.94
C VAL A 120 2.31 -0.47 9.01
N HIS A 121 1.75 0.36 8.15
CA HIS A 121 1.91 1.81 8.16
C HIS A 121 0.63 2.43 8.70
N THR A 122 0.72 3.16 9.80
CA THR A 122 -0.42 3.85 10.41
C THR A 122 -0.01 5.19 10.98
N HIS A 123 -0.94 6.13 10.98
CA HIS A 123 -0.84 7.41 11.68
C HIS A 123 -1.59 7.39 13.02
N VAL A 124 -2.36 6.32 13.29
CA VAL A 124 -3.07 6.15 14.57
C VAL A 124 -2.05 5.84 15.66
N PRO A 125 -1.91 6.71 16.69
CA PRO A 125 -1.03 6.42 17.81
C PRO A 125 -1.57 5.26 18.66
N PRO A 126 -0.76 4.67 19.54
CA PRO A 126 -1.28 3.72 20.52
C PRO A 126 -2.45 4.34 21.30
N ALA A 127 -3.63 3.74 21.14
CA ALA A 127 -4.87 4.22 21.74
C ALA A 127 -5.30 3.31 22.89
N THR A 128 -5.88 3.90 23.93
CA THR A 128 -6.47 3.22 25.08
C THR A 128 -7.80 3.88 25.46
N SER A 129 -8.58 3.23 26.31
CA SER A 129 -9.83 3.81 26.81
C SER A 129 -9.60 5.11 27.61
N GLU A 130 -8.40 5.32 28.18
CA GLU A 130 -8.05 6.56 28.90
C GLU A 130 -7.51 7.63 27.95
N HIS A 131 -6.90 7.22 26.84
CA HIS A 131 -6.32 8.08 25.81
C HIS A 131 -6.76 7.60 24.43
N PRO A 132 -8.03 7.83 24.05
CA PRO A 132 -8.54 7.40 22.77
C PRO A 132 -7.98 8.27 21.63
N TYR A 133 -7.98 7.71 20.42
CA TYR A 133 -7.69 8.45 19.20
C TYR A 133 -9.00 8.82 18.51
N THR A 134 -9.34 10.10 18.48
CA THR A 134 -10.51 10.60 17.75
C THR A 134 -10.19 10.68 16.25
N ILE A 135 -11.00 10.01 15.44
CA ILE A 135 -10.85 10.03 13.99
C ILE A 135 -11.20 11.42 13.46
N PRO A 136 -10.27 12.12 12.77
CA PRO A 136 -10.56 13.41 12.18
C PRO A 136 -11.50 13.28 10.99
N THR A 137 -12.48 14.18 10.89
CA THR A 137 -13.49 14.17 9.82
C THR A 137 -13.04 14.91 8.54
N GLU A 138 -11.93 15.63 8.61
CA GLU A 138 -11.41 16.47 7.54
C GLU A 138 -10.52 15.71 6.54
N PHE A 139 -10.19 14.45 6.83
CA PHE A 139 -9.27 13.63 6.04
C PHE A 139 -9.93 12.33 5.59
N ASP A 140 -9.18 11.58 4.78
CA ASP A 140 -9.53 10.25 4.33
C ASP A 140 -9.73 9.30 5.55
N PRO A 141 -10.76 8.43 5.55
CA PRO A 141 -11.02 7.49 6.66
C PRO A 141 -10.00 6.35 6.79
N ASN A 142 -8.94 6.35 6.00
CA ASN A 142 -7.90 5.33 6.04
C ASN A 142 -7.11 5.39 7.35
N LEU A 143 -7.14 4.31 8.14
CA LEU A 143 -6.44 4.21 9.43
C LEU A 143 -5.04 3.60 9.30
N ALA A 144 -4.90 2.62 8.43
CA ALA A 144 -3.64 1.93 8.21
C ALA A 144 -3.56 1.24 6.86
N LEU A 145 -2.33 0.95 6.43
CA LEU A 145 -1.99 0.11 5.30
C LEU A 145 -1.20 -1.09 5.82
N ALA A 146 -1.75 -2.28 5.69
CA ALA A 146 -1.05 -3.52 6.01
C ALA A 146 -0.52 -4.14 4.72
N ILE A 147 0.80 -4.12 4.55
CA ILE A 147 1.50 -4.72 3.42
C ILE A 147 1.92 -6.12 3.83
N ILE A 148 1.41 -7.13 3.14
CA ILE A 148 1.65 -8.53 3.43
C ILE A 148 2.24 -9.20 2.21
N TRP A 149 3.24 -10.06 2.39
CA TRP A 149 3.88 -10.76 1.27
C TRP A 149 4.16 -12.23 1.61
N GLY A 150 4.35 -13.00 0.57
CA GLY A 150 4.66 -14.43 0.63
C GLY A 150 5.29 -14.88 -0.68
N LYS A 151 5.74 -16.12 -0.75
CA LYS A 151 6.37 -16.70 -1.94
C LYS A 151 5.40 -16.85 -3.11
N ASP A 152 4.11 -17.06 -2.81
CA ASP A 152 3.05 -17.26 -3.80
C ASP A 152 1.69 -16.76 -3.28
N LEU A 153 0.65 -16.86 -4.12
CA LEU A 153 -0.69 -16.40 -3.77
C LEU A 153 -1.31 -17.17 -2.59
N ALA A 154 -1.03 -18.46 -2.47
CA ALA A 154 -1.57 -19.26 -1.38
C ALA A 154 -0.97 -18.84 -0.02
N GLU A 155 0.35 -18.61 0.02
CA GLU A 155 1.03 -18.17 1.23
C GLU A 155 0.61 -16.75 1.63
N VAL A 156 0.59 -15.78 0.70
CA VAL A 156 0.15 -14.42 1.02
C VAL A 156 -1.31 -14.36 1.48
N THR A 157 -2.16 -15.25 0.96
CA THR A 157 -3.56 -15.37 1.43
C THR A 157 -3.61 -15.91 2.86
N ALA A 158 -2.82 -16.94 3.18
CA ALA A 158 -2.74 -17.46 4.54
C ALA A 158 -2.23 -16.42 5.54
N HIS A 159 -1.17 -15.70 5.20
CA HIS A 159 -0.63 -14.58 5.99
C HIS A 159 -1.68 -13.47 6.19
N GLY A 160 -2.43 -13.13 5.13
CA GLY A 160 -3.49 -12.12 5.23
C GLY A 160 -4.59 -12.52 6.20
N LEU A 161 -5.03 -13.76 6.18
CA LEU A 161 -6.02 -14.28 7.12
C LEU A 161 -5.48 -14.27 8.57
N GLU A 162 -4.24 -14.71 8.76
CA GLU A 162 -3.58 -14.69 10.07
C GLU A 162 -3.46 -13.26 10.62
N PHE A 163 -3.04 -12.29 9.79
CA PHE A 163 -3.01 -10.89 10.17
C PHE A 163 -4.39 -10.38 10.60
N LEU A 164 -5.43 -10.65 9.81
CA LEU A 164 -6.80 -10.20 10.12
C LEU A 164 -7.35 -10.85 11.38
N ASP A 165 -7.00 -12.12 11.66
CA ASP A 165 -7.40 -12.82 12.87
C ASP A 165 -6.79 -12.21 14.14
N THR A 166 -5.61 -11.59 14.04
CA THR A 166 -4.93 -10.92 15.16
C THR A 166 -5.23 -9.43 15.26
N LEU A 167 -5.75 -8.82 14.20
CA LEU A 167 -6.12 -7.41 14.17
C LEU A 167 -7.23 -7.13 15.20
N ARG A 168 -7.02 -6.13 16.04
CA ARG A 168 -7.99 -5.64 17.02
C ARG A 168 -8.17 -4.15 16.79
N LEU A 169 -9.39 -3.81 16.39
CA LEU A 169 -9.83 -2.43 16.25
C LEU A 169 -11.10 -2.28 17.10
N GLU A 170 -11.02 -1.50 18.15
CA GLU A 170 -12.13 -1.26 19.08
C GLU A 170 -12.32 0.24 19.24
N GLY A 171 -13.55 0.66 19.36
CA GLY A 171 -13.89 2.07 19.49
C GLY A 171 -15.38 2.28 19.74
N HIS A 172 -15.80 3.51 19.82
CA HIS A 172 -17.19 3.92 19.97
C HIS A 172 -17.44 5.25 19.27
N ASP A 173 -18.65 5.44 18.77
CA ASP A 173 -19.10 6.72 18.24
C ASP A 173 -19.42 7.72 19.37
N GLY A 174 -19.77 8.96 18.99
CA GLY A 174 -20.14 10.01 19.96
C GLY A 174 -21.41 9.72 20.79
N LYS A 175 -22.12 8.61 20.50
CA LYS A 175 -23.28 8.12 21.26
C LYS A 175 -22.94 6.92 22.15
N GLY A 176 -21.71 6.40 22.04
CA GLY A 176 -21.24 5.21 22.76
C GLY A 176 -21.56 3.89 22.05
N GLU A 177 -22.02 3.93 20.80
CA GLU A 177 -22.19 2.71 20.01
C GLU A 177 -20.81 2.18 19.56
N PRO A 178 -20.60 0.85 19.59
CA PRO A 178 -19.31 0.26 19.23
C PRO A 178 -18.99 0.42 17.74
N LEU A 179 -17.68 0.41 17.44
CA LEU A 179 -17.14 0.30 16.09
C LEU A 179 -17.39 -1.10 15.52
#